data_8160c77336bff1c4787c811d295e6077
#
_entry.id   8160c77336bff1c4787c811d295e6077
#
_cell.length_a   1.000
_cell.length_b   1.000
_cell.length_c   1.000
_cell.angle_alpha   90.00
_cell.angle_beta   90.00
_cell.angle_gamma   90.00
#
_symmetry.space_group_name_H-M   'P 1'
#
loop_
_entity.id
_entity.type
_entity.pdbx_description
1 polymer ?
#
loop_
_entity_poly.entity_id
_entity_poly.type
_entity_poly.pdbx_seq_one_letter_code
_entity_poly.pdbx_strand_id
1 'polypeptide(L)'
;MSLKIDVKTFPKDFTKITRAQRRDVKRGVTKGIAAAALKGKEIIDKRTADGMGINGAFAPYPEKYLTWLEAAGYPTTPVDLENEGDMLRSMQAKVTSSNEAMLYFDNATQAKKAAFNNQSRPFFGFNDKEEKRLADVFRKQLKL
;
A
#
# COMPACT_ATOMS: atom_id res chain seq x y z
N MET A 1 11.16 -6.27 -0.15
CA MET A 1 10.44 -5.04 0.16
C MET A 1 9.12 -5.36 0.85
N SER A 2 8.85 -4.77 1.97
CA SER A 2 7.60 -4.92 2.70
C SER A 2 7.20 -3.60 3.36
N LEU A 3 5.91 -3.41 3.61
CA LEU A 3 5.34 -2.23 4.23
C LEU A 3 4.50 -2.67 5.43
N LYS A 4 4.92 -2.27 6.64
CA LYS A 4 4.25 -2.63 7.88
C LYS A 4 3.16 -1.63 8.23
N ILE A 5 2.03 -2.16 8.65
CA ILE A 5 0.93 -1.39 9.23
C ILE A 5 0.70 -1.94 10.63
N ASP A 6 0.98 -1.16 11.65
CA ASP A 6 0.90 -1.59 13.03
C ASP A 6 0.31 -0.49 13.93
N VAL A 7 0.07 -0.85 15.18
CA VAL A 7 -0.52 0.07 16.16
C VAL A 7 0.36 1.29 16.47
N LYS A 8 1.66 1.19 16.21
CA LYS A 8 2.59 2.31 16.39
C LYS A 8 2.38 3.40 15.34
N THR A 9 1.81 3.03 14.19
CA THR A 9 1.43 3.96 13.14
C THR A 9 0.29 4.90 13.59
N PHE A 10 -0.51 4.46 14.59
CA PHE A 10 -1.68 5.18 15.07
C PHE A 10 -1.62 5.45 16.59
N PRO A 11 -0.55 6.04 17.13
CA PRO A 11 -0.30 6.08 18.58
C PRO A 11 -1.35 6.85 19.39
N LYS A 12 -2.01 7.83 18.79
CA LYS A 12 -3.00 8.67 19.50
C LYS A 12 -4.27 7.91 19.92
N ASP A 13 -4.55 6.78 19.27
CA ASP A 13 -5.79 6.05 19.48
C ASP A 13 -5.70 5.07 20.65
N PHE A 14 -4.50 4.81 21.19
CA PHE A 14 -4.24 3.79 22.21
C PHE A 14 -4.07 4.33 23.62
N THR A 15 -3.76 5.61 23.79
CA THR A 15 -3.50 6.21 25.11
C THR A 15 -4.74 6.38 25.98
N LYS A 16 -5.93 6.28 25.38
CA LYS A 16 -7.22 6.48 26.07
C LYS A 16 -7.97 5.19 26.40
N ILE A 17 -7.37 4.03 26.17
CA ILE A 17 -8.06 2.74 26.33
C ILE A 17 -7.88 2.20 27.75
N THR A 18 -8.98 1.95 28.46
CA THR A 18 -8.99 1.40 29.80
C THR A 18 -8.76 -0.11 29.81
N ARG A 19 -8.29 -0.65 30.98
CA ARG A 19 -8.07 -2.10 31.16
C ARG A 19 -9.29 -2.94 30.85
N ALA A 20 -10.49 -2.44 31.15
CA ALA A 20 -11.76 -3.17 30.94
C ALA A 20 -12.07 -3.36 29.44
N GLN A 21 -11.57 -2.47 28.58
CA GLN A 21 -11.80 -2.50 27.13
C GLN A 21 -10.78 -3.35 26.37
N ARG A 22 -9.74 -3.88 27.05
CA ARG A 22 -8.61 -4.56 26.37
C ARG A 22 -8.97 -5.81 25.57
N ARG A 23 -9.96 -6.58 26.00
CA ARG A 23 -10.36 -7.81 25.27
C ARG A 23 -11.07 -7.50 23.97
N ASP A 24 -12.04 -6.59 24.01
CA ASP A 24 -12.81 -6.18 22.84
C ASP A 24 -11.92 -5.36 21.90
N VAL A 25 -11.02 -4.58 22.49
CA VAL A 25 -10.00 -3.80 21.76
C VAL A 25 -9.05 -4.71 21.00
N LYS A 26 -8.55 -5.81 21.57
CA LYS A 26 -7.65 -6.73 20.83
C LYS A 26 -8.27 -7.26 19.55
N ARG A 27 -9.53 -7.67 19.57
CA ARG A 27 -10.24 -8.12 18.37
C ARG A 27 -10.44 -6.98 17.38
N GLY A 28 -10.82 -5.82 17.88
CA GLY A 28 -11.00 -4.61 17.07
C GLY A 28 -9.70 -4.15 16.44
N VAL A 29 -8.59 -4.22 17.18
CA VAL A 29 -7.25 -3.87 16.67
C VAL A 29 -6.85 -4.77 15.52
N THR A 30 -6.97 -6.09 15.66
CA THR A 30 -6.62 -7.03 14.59
C THR A 30 -7.48 -6.81 13.36
N LYS A 31 -8.79 -6.63 13.52
CA LYS A 31 -9.70 -6.31 12.42
C LYS A 31 -9.36 -4.97 11.77
N GLY A 32 -9.05 -3.97 12.59
CA GLY A 32 -8.68 -2.63 12.14
C GLY A 32 -7.39 -2.63 11.34
N ILE A 33 -6.38 -3.34 11.79
CA ILE A 33 -5.10 -3.50 11.09
C ILE A 33 -5.29 -4.22 9.75
N ALA A 34 -6.09 -5.28 9.73
CA ALA A 34 -6.41 -6.01 8.50
C ALA A 34 -7.15 -5.10 7.50
N ALA A 35 -8.15 -4.35 7.97
CA ALA A 35 -8.92 -3.43 7.14
C ALA A 35 -8.04 -2.29 6.60
N ALA A 36 -7.15 -1.73 7.43
CA ALA A 36 -6.20 -0.70 7.02
C ALA A 36 -5.22 -1.23 5.97
N ALA A 37 -4.72 -2.46 6.12
CA ALA A 37 -3.83 -3.07 5.14
C ALA A 37 -4.51 -3.27 3.78
N LEU A 38 -5.74 -3.77 3.76
CA LEU A 38 -6.52 -3.91 2.52
C LEU A 38 -6.80 -2.57 1.87
N LYS A 39 -7.12 -1.56 2.66
CA LYS A 39 -7.30 -0.19 2.15
C LYS A 39 -6.00 0.37 1.58
N GLY A 40 -4.88 0.12 2.24
CA GLY A 40 -3.56 0.52 1.77
C GLY A 40 -3.21 -0.12 0.42
N LYS A 41 -3.48 -1.41 0.27
CA LYS A 41 -3.31 -2.10 -1.01
C LYS A 41 -4.18 -1.45 -2.10
N GLU A 42 -5.45 -1.21 -1.81
CA GLU A 42 -6.38 -0.54 -2.73
C GLU A 42 -5.88 0.84 -3.16
N ILE A 43 -5.41 1.65 -2.21
CA ILE A 43 -4.87 2.98 -2.49
C ILE A 43 -3.68 2.90 -3.43
N ILE A 44 -2.72 2.02 -3.15
CA ILE A 44 -1.52 1.85 -3.98
C ILE A 44 -1.90 1.37 -5.39
N ASP A 45 -2.75 0.35 -5.49
CA ASP A 45 -3.20 -0.19 -6.79
C ASP A 45 -3.87 0.89 -7.63
N LYS A 46 -4.82 1.61 -7.04
CA LYS A 46 -5.63 2.59 -7.76
C LYS A 46 -4.82 3.79 -8.23
N ARG A 47 -4.03 4.41 -7.33
CA ARG A 47 -3.27 5.59 -7.74
C ARG A 47 -2.12 5.27 -8.69
N THR A 48 -1.51 4.08 -8.54
CA THR A 48 -0.47 3.63 -9.46
C THR A 48 -1.04 3.45 -10.87
N ALA A 49 -2.20 2.83 -10.98
CA ALA A 49 -2.91 2.69 -12.26
C ALA A 49 -3.24 4.07 -12.89
N ASP A 50 -3.48 5.08 -12.06
CA ASP A 50 -3.74 6.46 -12.51
C ASP A 50 -2.45 7.26 -12.79
N GLY A 51 -1.29 6.62 -12.69
CA GLY A 51 0.00 7.28 -12.92
C GLY A 51 0.50 8.13 -11.75
N MET A 52 -0.02 7.88 -10.54
CA MET A 52 0.30 8.67 -9.35
C MET A 52 1.05 7.81 -8.33
N GLY A 53 2.14 8.37 -7.80
CA GLY A 53 2.90 7.79 -6.71
C GLY A 53 2.64 8.50 -5.39
N ILE A 54 3.54 8.27 -4.43
CA ILE A 54 3.46 8.86 -3.08
C ILE A 54 3.50 10.39 -3.15
N ASN A 55 4.34 10.93 -4.02
CA ASN A 55 4.64 12.37 -4.10
C ASN A 55 3.96 13.08 -5.29
N GLY A 56 3.02 12.43 -5.96
CA GLY A 56 2.33 12.97 -7.13
C GLY A 56 2.56 12.14 -8.38
N ALA A 57 2.36 12.75 -9.55
CA ALA A 57 2.50 12.07 -10.83
C ALA A 57 3.89 11.47 -11.02
N PHE A 58 3.96 10.28 -11.59
CA PHE A 58 5.23 9.63 -11.91
C PHE A 58 5.99 10.39 -13.00
N ALA A 59 7.32 10.35 -12.91
CA ALA A 59 8.17 10.81 -13.99
C ALA A 59 7.91 10.01 -15.28
N PRO A 60 7.99 10.65 -16.46
CA PRO A 60 7.83 9.95 -17.73
C PRO A 60 8.83 8.80 -17.88
N TYR A 61 8.44 7.79 -18.64
CA TYR A 61 9.38 6.73 -19.02
C TYR A 61 10.48 7.27 -19.95
N PRO A 62 11.69 6.70 -19.92
CA PRO A 62 12.72 7.04 -20.90
C PRO A 62 12.24 6.79 -22.34
N GLU A 63 12.70 7.62 -23.28
CA GLU A 63 12.26 7.58 -24.68
C GLU A 63 12.42 6.19 -25.32
N LYS A 64 13.55 5.51 -25.07
CA LYS A 64 13.79 4.15 -25.57
C LYS A 64 12.74 3.16 -25.08
N TYR A 65 12.32 3.28 -23.83
CA TYR A 65 11.29 2.41 -23.24
C TYR A 65 9.91 2.72 -23.82
N LEU A 66 9.59 4.00 -24.03
CA LEU A 66 8.35 4.41 -24.69
C LEU A 66 8.26 3.84 -26.11
N THR A 67 9.34 3.92 -26.87
CA THR A 67 9.41 3.37 -28.23
C THR A 67 9.17 1.86 -28.22
N TRP A 68 9.76 1.16 -27.25
CA TRP A 68 9.54 -0.28 -27.11
C TRP A 68 8.08 -0.61 -26.76
N LEU A 69 7.49 0.13 -25.82
CA LEU A 69 6.07 -0.05 -25.44
C LEU A 69 5.14 0.15 -26.63
N GLU A 70 5.35 1.21 -27.40
CA GLU A 70 4.55 1.49 -28.59
C GLU A 70 4.67 0.37 -29.63
N ALA A 71 5.89 -0.09 -29.90
CA ALA A 71 6.15 -1.18 -30.82
C ALA A 71 5.50 -2.50 -30.36
N ALA A 72 5.44 -2.74 -29.05
CA ALA A 72 4.83 -3.93 -28.47
C ALA A 72 3.30 -3.82 -28.31
N GLY A 73 2.71 -2.66 -28.60
CA GLY A 73 1.27 -2.43 -28.49
C GLY A 73 0.79 -2.15 -27.07
N TYR A 74 1.68 -1.79 -26.15
CA TYR A 74 1.29 -1.44 -24.78
C TYR A 74 0.96 0.05 -24.65
N PRO A 75 0.04 0.43 -23.73
CA PRO A 75 -0.24 1.82 -23.42
C PRO A 75 1.01 2.54 -22.88
N THR A 76 1.21 3.79 -23.29
CA THR A 76 2.34 4.62 -22.86
C THR A 76 1.95 5.69 -21.84
N THR A 77 0.66 5.98 -21.75
CA THR A 77 0.09 6.96 -20.81
C THR A 77 -1.17 6.40 -20.17
N PRO A 78 -1.37 6.61 -18.86
CA PRO A 78 -0.44 7.19 -17.91
C PRO A 78 0.78 6.28 -17.66
N VAL A 79 1.81 6.80 -16.97
CA VAL A 79 2.91 5.97 -16.45
C VAL A 79 2.36 5.22 -15.24
N ASP A 80 1.97 3.97 -15.43
CA ASP A 80 1.24 3.18 -14.43
C ASP A 80 2.05 2.00 -13.86
N LEU A 81 3.31 1.87 -14.26
CA LEU A 81 4.21 0.78 -13.88
C LEU A 81 3.68 -0.61 -14.26
N GLU A 82 2.71 -0.64 -15.17
CA GLU A 82 1.98 -1.84 -15.55
C GLU A 82 2.24 -2.21 -17.01
N ASN A 83 3.21 -3.09 -17.23
CA ASN A 83 3.45 -3.67 -18.55
C ASN A 83 2.46 -4.82 -18.80
N GLU A 84 2.57 -5.88 -17.99
CA GLU A 84 1.66 -7.04 -18.03
C GLU A 84 0.77 -7.13 -16.78
N GLY A 85 0.91 -6.19 -15.85
CA GLY A 85 0.15 -6.13 -14.61
C GLY A 85 0.61 -7.11 -13.52
N ASP A 86 1.65 -7.90 -13.77
CA ASP A 86 2.09 -8.97 -12.85
C ASP A 86 2.66 -8.41 -11.54
N MET A 87 3.37 -7.29 -11.60
CA MET A 87 3.97 -6.69 -10.41
C MET A 87 2.90 -6.27 -9.41
N LEU A 88 1.90 -5.50 -9.82
CA LEU A 88 0.83 -5.04 -8.93
C LEU A 88 -0.06 -6.18 -8.48
N ARG A 89 -0.35 -7.14 -9.35
CA ARG A 89 -1.14 -8.33 -8.99
C ARG A 89 -0.45 -9.21 -7.96
N SER A 90 0.88 -9.19 -7.89
CA SER A 90 1.63 -9.96 -6.88
C SER A 90 1.66 -9.29 -5.51
N MET A 91 1.18 -8.04 -5.40
CA MET A 91 1.10 -7.34 -4.12
C MET A 91 -0.03 -7.92 -3.28
N GLN A 92 0.31 -8.35 -2.05
CA GLN A 92 -0.60 -9.01 -1.13
C GLN A 92 -0.59 -8.32 0.22
N ALA A 93 -1.66 -8.52 0.98
CA ALA A 93 -1.77 -8.08 2.36
C ALA A 93 -1.94 -9.29 3.26
N LYS A 94 -1.24 -9.33 4.41
CA LYS A 94 -1.42 -10.37 5.42
C LYS A 94 -1.30 -9.80 6.82
N VAL A 95 -2.04 -10.37 7.76
CA VAL A 95 -1.88 -10.11 9.18
C VAL A 95 -0.71 -10.96 9.68
N THR A 96 0.28 -10.32 10.30
CA THR A 96 1.50 -10.97 10.80
C THR A 96 1.47 -11.19 12.30
N SER A 97 0.67 -10.39 13.03
CA SER A 97 0.45 -10.55 14.46
C SER A 97 -0.90 -9.91 14.83
N SER A 98 -1.26 -9.95 16.12
CA SER A 98 -2.50 -9.32 16.60
C SER A 98 -2.58 -7.82 16.39
N ASN A 99 -1.45 -7.15 16.16
CA ASN A 99 -1.35 -5.71 16.02
C ASN A 99 -0.51 -5.25 14.83
N GLU A 100 -0.22 -6.16 13.90
CA GLU A 100 0.58 -5.85 12.71
C GLU A 100 0.04 -6.56 11.47
N ALA A 101 0.04 -5.87 10.35
CA ALA A 101 -0.17 -6.43 9.03
C ALA A 101 0.97 -5.96 8.11
N MET A 102 1.11 -6.62 6.99
CA MET A 102 2.17 -6.35 6.02
C MET A 102 1.62 -6.36 4.60
N LEU A 103 2.03 -5.39 3.80
CA LEU A 103 1.91 -5.43 2.35
C LEU A 103 3.24 -5.94 1.79
N TYR A 104 3.18 -6.88 0.86
CA TYR A 104 4.37 -7.53 0.30
C TYR A 104 4.08 -8.04 -1.11
N PHE A 105 5.13 -8.42 -1.81
CA PHE A 105 5.02 -9.06 -3.12
C PHE A 105 5.31 -10.55 -2.96
N ASP A 106 4.38 -11.41 -3.38
CA ASP A 106 4.45 -12.86 -3.17
C ASP A 106 5.38 -13.60 -4.15
N ASN A 107 5.97 -12.87 -5.08
CA ASN A 107 6.87 -13.41 -6.10
C ASN A 107 8.19 -12.65 -6.07
N ALA A 108 9.31 -13.37 -5.93
CA ALA A 108 10.64 -12.77 -5.82
C ALA A 108 11.00 -11.91 -7.04
N THR A 109 10.64 -12.33 -8.25
CA THR A 109 10.89 -11.56 -9.47
C THR A 109 10.10 -10.25 -9.47
N GLN A 110 8.83 -10.30 -9.07
CA GLN A 110 7.99 -9.11 -8.99
C GLN A 110 8.42 -8.18 -7.86
N ALA A 111 8.90 -8.72 -6.74
CA ALA A 111 9.46 -7.93 -5.64
C ALA A 111 10.70 -7.14 -6.08
N LYS A 112 11.57 -7.73 -6.90
CA LYS A 112 12.74 -7.04 -7.47
C LYS A 112 12.31 -5.92 -8.42
N LYS A 113 11.32 -6.17 -9.27
CA LYS A 113 10.75 -5.14 -10.16
C LYS A 113 10.17 -3.98 -9.36
N ALA A 114 9.42 -4.30 -8.30
CA ALA A 114 8.84 -3.29 -7.42
C ALA A 114 9.92 -2.43 -6.76
N ALA A 115 10.97 -3.05 -6.21
CA ALA A 115 12.08 -2.34 -5.58
C ALA A 115 12.79 -1.42 -6.58
N PHE A 116 13.02 -1.90 -7.79
CA PHE A 116 13.65 -1.12 -8.86
C PHE A 116 12.79 0.10 -9.24
N ASN A 117 11.50 -0.11 -9.50
CA ASN A 117 10.58 0.97 -9.85
C ASN A 117 10.43 1.99 -8.71
N ASN A 118 10.42 1.52 -7.47
CA ASN A 118 10.24 2.38 -6.30
C ASN A 118 11.39 3.38 -6.10
N GLN A 119 12.60 3.08 -6.60
CA GLN A 119 13.74 3.98 -6.53
C GLN A 119 13.53 5.28 -7.33
N SER A 120 13.00 5.16 -8.54
CA SER A 120 12.80 6.30 -9.44
C SER A 120 11.38 6.84 -9.43
N ARG A 121 10.42 5.99 -9.11
CA ARG A 121 8.98 6.33 -9.07
C ARG A 121 8.38 5.77 -7.77
N PRO A 122 8.54 6.49 -6.63
CA PRO A 122 8.05 6.01 -5.34
C PRO A 122 6.55 5.76 -5.37
N PHE A 123 6.15 4.48 -5.29
CA PHE A 123 4.75 4.06 -5.29
C PHE A 123 4.38 3.21 -4.08
N PHE A 124 5.34 2.52 -3.49
CA PHE A 124 5.11 1.56 -2.41
C PHE A 124 5.30 2.23 -1.06
N GLY A 125 4.28 2.93 -0.63
CA GLY A 125 4.23 3.67 0.62
C GLY A 125 3.01 4.58 0.61
N PHE A 126 2.91 5.46 1.60
CA PHE A 126 1.77 6.36 1.78
C PHE A 126 2.22 7.79 2.08
N ASN A 127 1.47 8.76 1.58
CA ASN A 127 1.60 10.15 1.98
C ASN A 127 0.74 10.44 3.22
N ASP A 128 0.83 11.66 3.76
CA ASP A 128 0.12 12.04 4.99
C ASP A 128 -1.40 11.92 4.89
N LYS A 129 -1.98 12.28 3.75
CA LYS A 129 -3.42 12.16 3.53
C LYS A 129 -3.86 10.70 3.51
N GLU A 130 -3.07 9.85 2.88
CA GLU A 130 -3.34 8.42 2.80
C GLU A 130 -3.21 7.77 4.17
N GLU A 131 -2.19 8.13 4.96
CA GLU A 131 -2.04 7.66 6.33
C GLU A 131 -3.25 8.02 7.20
N LYS A 132 -3.78 9.23 7.05
CA LYS A 132 -5.02 9.64 7.75
C LYS A 132 -6.22 8.78 7.33
N ARG A 133 -6.33 8.46 6.06
CA ARG A 133 -7.40 7.56 5.57
C ARG A 133 -7.27 6.16 6.16
N LEU A 134 -6.06 5.63 6.25
CA LEU A 134 -5.81 4.33 6.89
C LEU A 134 -6.16 4.38 8.39
N ALA A 135 -5.79 5.45 9.07
CA ALA A 135 -6.13 5.65 10.47
C ALA A 135 -7.66 5.70 10.68
N ASP A 136 -8.40 6.36 9.80
CA ASP A 136 -9.86 6.41 9.86
C ASP A 136 -10.50 5.03 9.66
N VAL A 137 -10.00 4.25 8.71
CA VAL A 137 -10.45 2.87 8.49
C VAL A 137 -10.20 2.02 9.75
N PHE A 138 -9.02 2.16 10.34
CA PHE A 138 -8.65 1.48 11.58
C PHE A 138 -9.60 1.84 12.73
N ARG A 139 -9.84 3.12 12.96
CA ARG A 139 -10.73 3.60 14.04
C ARG A 139 -12.15 3.09 13.93
N LYS A 140 -12.69 3.02 12.72
CA LYS A 140 -14.04 2.50 12.49
C LYS A 140 -14.21 1.06 12.96
N GLN A 141 -13.15 0.24 12.85
CA GLN A 141 -13.18 -1.13 13.33
C GLN A 141 -13.07 -1.24 14.85
N LEU A 142 -12.48 -0.27 15.51
CA LEU A 142 -12.38 -0.25 16.96
C LEU A 142 -13.72 -0.02 17.65
N LYS A 143 -14.67 0.64 17.00
CA LYS A 143 -16.00 0.99 17.54
C LYS A 143 -15.93 1.73 18.89
N LEU A 144 -14.96 2.62 19.01
CA LEU A 144 -14.80 3.45 20.19
C LEU A 144 -15.72 4.66 20.16
#